data_3ed9b8940c29dd65067217e418b1df79
#
_entry.id   3ed9b8940c29dd65067217e418b1df79
#
_cell.length_a   1.000
_cell.length_b   1.000
_cell.length_c   1.000
_cell.angle_alpha   90.00
_cell.angle_beta   90.00
_cell.angle_gamma   90.00
#
_symmetry.space_group_name_H-M   'P 1'
#
loop_
_entity.id
_entity.type
_entity.pdbx_description
1 polymer ?
#
loop_
_entity_poly.entity_id
_entity_poly.type
_entity_poly.pdbx_seq_one_letter_code
_entity_poly.pdbx_strand_id
1 'polypeptide(L)'
;MSASPPVHRLVLAGAGHAHAQVLKAWPDRAPPGVELVVVSPHAMAPYSGMVPGWLAGTYGFQDIVIDFPALCARAGARWVPAAIDRLDPDRQCLELDSGETLHYDFLSLNTGSTLVPPVCDPSVTVLSMRPLSQLKTGYDQLLERWQAGAGTDAEPRPVRVLAVGGGAAGVESVLAVVNRLRTLRPDRPVQAELQTRGPTVLPGYPSGARRLALRALQQAGVAVRTGTRWTTGSAPACDLLLWAAGAQAHAWQRTPQRRGRLAVSPEGFVQIDGCLRSVSHPRVFAVGDCAHWHQPLPKAGVYAVRMGPVLLDNLLASLQGTALRAYAPQTRF
;
A
#
# COMPACT_ATOMS: atom_id res chain seq x y z
N MET A 1 -15.85 8.49 38.64
CA MET A 1 -15.54 9.85 38.17
C MET A 1 -15.91 9.85 36.68
N SER A 2 -16.94 10.58 36.28
CA SER A 2 -17.35 10.70 34.86
C SER A 2 -16.28 11.56 34.17
N ALA A 3 -15.59 10.96 33.19
CA ALA A 3 -14.65 11.71 32.34
C ALA A 3 -15.46 12.81 31.62
N SER A 4 -14.96 14.04 31.61
CA SER A 4 -15.52 15.10 30.77
C SER A 4 -15.53 14.66 29.32
N PRO A 5 -16.55 15.01 28.51
CA PRO A 5 -16.57 14.64 27.10
C PRO A 5 -15.33 15.19 26.41
N PRO A 6 -14.78 14.47 25.40
CA PRO A 6 -13.62 14.92 24.64
C PRO A 6 -13.93 16.26 23.95
N VAL A 7 -13.00 17.19 23.98
CA VAL A 7 -13.14 18.51 23.36
C VAL A 7 -12.91 18.41 21.84
N HIS A 8 -12.06 17.47 21.40
CA HIS A 8 -11.74 17.25 19.99
C HIS A 8 -11.73 15.77 19.64
N ARG A 9 -12.20 15.45 18.42
CA ARG A 9 -12.07 14.11 17.84
C ARG A 9 -11.09 14.13 16.66
N LEU A 10 -9.99 13.38 16.81
CA LEU A 10 -9.03 13.11 15.75
C LEU A 10 -9.29 11.71 15.14
N VAL A 11 -9.58 11.66 13.85
CA VAL A 11 -9.79 10.41 13.13
C VAL A 11 -8.59 10.11 12.23
N LEU A 12 -7.99 8.91 12.41
CA LEU A 12 -6.97 8.35 11.54
C LEU A 12 -7.63 7.29 10.65
N ALA A 13 -7.87 7.59 9.38
CA ALA A 13 -8.50 6.68 8.44
C ALA A 13 -7.47 5.97 7.57
N GLY A 14 -7.38 4.65 7.73
CA GLY A 14 -6.43 3.75 7.10
C GLY A 14 -5.32 3.26 8.04
N ALA A 15 -5.07 1.94 8.04
CA ALA A 15 -3.98 1.28 8.77
C ALA A 15 -2.65 1.38 8.00
N GLY A 16 -2.23 2.59 7.66
CA GLY A 16 -0.99 2.84 6.94
C GLY A 16 0.22 3.10 7.86
N HIS A 17 1.42 3.02 7.29
CA HIS A 17 2.69 3.14 8.03
C HIS A 17 2.85 4.48 8.76
N ALA A 18 2.32 5.59 8.22
CA ALA A 18 2.38 6.88 8.88
C ALA A 18 1.51 6.89 10.15
N HIS A 19 0.31 6.30 10.09
CA HIS A 19 -0.57 6.18 11.25
C HIS A 19 0.00 5.24 12.33
N ALA A 20 0.73 4.19 11.94
CA ALA A 20 1.44 3.35 12.91
C ALA A 20 2.48 4.15 13.71
N GLN A 21 3.20 5.10 13.06
CA GLN A 21 4.14 6.00 13.73
C GLN A 21 3.41 6.97 14.68
N VAL A 22 2.27 7.52 14.25
CA VAL A 22 1.43 8.39 15.09
C VAL A 22 0.98 7.62 16.33
N LEU A 23 0.38 6.43 16.16
CA LEU A 23 -0.11 5.59 17.27
C LEU A 23 1.01 5.19 18.23
N LYS A 24 2.20 4.84 17.70
CA LYS A 24 3.36 4.48 18.53
C LYS A 24 3.78 5.61 19.47
N ALA A 25 3.76 6.85 18.99
CA ALA A 25 4.22 8.01 19.75
C ALA A 25 3.10 8.74 20.49
N TRP A 26 1.84 8.39 20.25
CA TRP A 26 0.67 9.05 20.83
C TRP A 26 0.62 9.02 22.36
N PRO A 27 0.90 7.88 23.05
CA PRO A 27 0.83 7.83 24.52
C PRO A 27 1.66 8.89 25.25
N ASP A 28 2.83 9.23 24.68
CA ASP A 28 3.76 10.18 25.27
C ASP A 28 3.47 11.64 24.87
N ARG A 29 2.58 11.87 23.90
CA ARG A 29 2.39 13.19 23.28
C ARG A 29 0.93 13.64 23.18
N ALA A 30 -0.02 12.79 23.54
CA ALA A 30 -1.45 13.08 23.42
C ALA A 30 -1.84 14.31 24.25
N PRO A 31 -2.46 15.35 23.65
CA PRO A 31 -3.02 16.44 24.43
C PRO A 31 -4.28 15.97 25.19
N PRO A 32 -4.57 16.56 26.36
CA PRO A 32 -5.77 16.21 27.10
C PRO A 32 -7.04 16.56 26.32
N GLY A 33 -8.11 15.79 26.52
CA GLY A 33 -9.41 16.07 25.91
C GLY A 33 -9.52 15.70 24.44
N VAL A 34 -8.63 14.86 23.88
CA VAL A 34 -8.70 14.37 22.50
C VAL A 34 -9.13 12.91 22.47
N GLU A 35 -10.24 12.63 21.77
CA GLU A 35 -10.63 11.28 21.39
C GLU A 35 -9.88 10.91 20.09
N LEU A 36 -9.04 9.87 20.15
CA LEU A 36 -8.39 9.32 18.98
C LEU A 36 -9.16 8.10 18.46
N VAL A 37 -9.56 8.15 17.18
CA VAL A 37 -10.30 7.07 16.52
C VAL A 37 -9.50 6.59 15.29
N VAL A 38 -9.37 5.29 15.15
CA VAL A 38 -8.71 4.68 13.97
C VAL A 38 -9.72 3.86 13.20
N VAL A 39 -9.87 4.15 11.91
CA VAL A 39 -10.81 3.47 11.01
C VAL A 39 -10.02 2.69 9.95
N SER A 40 -10.16 1.38 9.90
CA SER A 40 -9.60 0.57 8.82
C SER A 40 -10.32 -0.78 8.73
N PRO A 41 -10.57 -1.32 7.52
CA PRO A 41 -11.23 -2.62 7.37
C PRO A 41 -10.32 -3.81 7.75
N HIS A 42 -9.01 -3.59 7.85
CA HIS A 42 -8.04 -4.65 8.13
C HIS A 42 -7.27 -4.35 9.41
N ALA A 43 -7.34 -5.27 10.37
CA ALA A 43 -6.64 -5.19 11.64
C ALA A 43 -5.12 -5.32 11.49
N MET A 44 -4.68 -6.20 10.58
CA MET A 44 -3.28 -6.49 10.32
C MET A 44 -2.81 -5.78 9.05
N ALA A 45 -1.78 -4.95 9.17
CA ALA A 45 -1.20 -4.23 8.05
C ALA A 45 0.23 -4.72 7.77
N PRO A 46 0.48 -5.45 6.66
CA PRO A 46 1.83 -5.88 6.32
C PRO A 46 2.77 -4.71 6.07
N TYR A 47 3.98 -4.79 6.61
CA TYR A 47 5.04 -3.83 6.32
C TYR A 47 5.58 -4.07 4.91
N SER A 48 5.26 -3.16 4.00
CA SER A 48 5.52 -3.32 2.56
C SER A 48 7.00 -3.58 2.21
N GLY A 49 7.94 -3.06 3.01
CA GLY A 49 9.37 -3.30 2.83
C GLY A 49 9.83 -4.74 3.14
N MET A 50 9.02 -5.52 3.87
CA MET A 50 9.32 -6.92 4.18
C MET A 50 8.54 -7.92 3.33
N VAL A 51 7.60 -7.45 2.51
CA VAL A 51 6.79 -8.31 1.62
C VAL A 51 7.64 -9.17 0.69
N PRO A 52 8.72 -8.66 0.05
CA PRO A 52 9.57 -9.51 -0.78
C PRO A 52 10.23 -10.66 -0.01
N GLY A 53 10.65 -10.44 1.23
CA GLY A 53 11.21 -11.48 2.09
C GLY A 53 10.17 -12.54 2.49
N TRP A 54 8.93 -12.14 2.75
CA TRP A 54 7.83 -13.08 2.96
C TRP A 54 7.53 -13.89 1.69
N LEU A 55 7.43 -13.26 0.52
CA LEU A 55 7.24 -13.95 -0.76
C LEU A 55 8.39 -14.93 -1.06
N ALA A 56 9.62 -14.62 -0.66
CA ALA A 56 10.77 -15.51 -0.77
C ALA A 56 10.76 -16.66 0.26
N GLY A 57 9.91 -16.57 1.29
CA GLY A 57 9.87 -17.53 2.40
C GLY A 57 10.93 -17.33 3.47
N THR A 58 11.58 -16.15 3.49
CA THR A 58 12.54 -15.76 4.53
C THR A 58 11.83 -15.41 5.84
N TYR A 59 10.64 -14.82 5.77
CA TYR A 59 9.79 -14.43 6.89
C TYR A 59 8.45 -15.16 6.83
N GLY A 60 7.87 -15.49 7.97
CA GLY A 60 6.46 -15.80 8.11
C GLY A 60 5.60 -14.54 7.89
N PHE A 61 4.32 -14.72 7.55
CA PHE A 61 3.43 -13.55 7.37
C PHE A 61 3.25 -12.78 8.67
N GLN A 62 3.20 -13.46 9.81
CA GLN A 62 3.05 -12.83 11.14
C GLN A 62 4.27 -11.96 11.52
N ASP A 63 5.45 -12.25 10.98
CA ASP A 63 6.67 -11.50 11.27
C ASP A 63 6.68 -10.12 10.60
N ILE A 64 5.86 -9.93 9.58
CA ILE A 64 5.83 -8.70 8.77
C ILE A 64 4.59 -7.84 8.99
N VAL A 65 3.67 -8.23 9.87
CA VAL A 65 2.42 -7.49 10.10
C VAL A 65 2.50 -6.55 11.30
N ILE A 66 1.83 -5.43 11.17
CA ILE A 66 1.57 -4.46 12.24
C ILE A 66 0.16 -4.71 12.74
N ASP A 67 0.03 -5.03 14.03
CA ASP A 67 -1.27 -5.20 14.70
C ASP A 67 -1.82 -3.84 15.12
N PHE A 68 -2.78 -3.31 14.34
CA PHE A 68 -3.38 -2.01 14.61
C PHE A 68 -4.31 -1.99 15.83
N PRO A 69 -5.17 -3.00 16.09
CA PRO A 69 -5.90 -3.09 17.36
C PRO A 69 -4.99 -3.02 18.58
N ALA A 70 -3.87 -3.74 18.59
CA ALA A 70 -2.91 -3.69 19.69
C ALA A 70 -2.25 -2.31 19.82
N LEU A 71 -1.90 -1.64 18.70
CA LEU A 71 -1.41 -0.27 18.71
C LEU A 71 -2.47 0.71 19.24
N CYS A 72 -3.72 0.57 18.82
CA CYS A 72 -4.83 1.39 19.31
C CYS A 72 -5.05 1.22 20.80
N ALA A 73 -5.06 0.00 21.32
CA ALA A 73 -5.18 -0.28 22.75
C ALA A 73 -4.07 0.42 23.55
N ARG A 74 -2.82 0.35 23.08
CA ARG A 74 -1.69 1.04 23.73
C ARG A 74 -1.79 2.57 23.66
N ALA A 75 -2.35 3.10 22.58
CA ALA A 75 -2.54 4.52 22.36
C ALA A 75 -3.79 5.08 23.04
N GLY A 76 -4.63 4.24 23.66
CA GLY A 76 -5.95 4.65 24.17
C GLY A 76 -6.89 5.10 23.04
N ALA A 77 -6.70 4.61 21.82
CA ALA A 77 -7.49 4.95 20.66
C ALA A 77 -8.63 3.95 20.43
N ARG A 78 -9.78 4.44 19.97
CA ARG A 78 -10.89 3.60 19.54
C ARG A 78 -10.60 3.00 18.17
N TRP A 79 -10.64 1.68 18.05
CA TRP A 79 -10.55 0.95 16.80
C TRP A 79 -11.92 0.74 16.18
N VAL A 80 -12.09 1.09 14.89
CA VAL A 80 -13.32 0.89 14.10
C VAL A 80 -12.98 0.04 12.87
N PRO A 81 -13.40 -1.25 12.83
CA PRO A 81 -13.11 -2.16 11.71
C PRO A 81 -14.06 -1.91 10.53
N ALA A 82 -13.85 -0.81 9.80
CA ALA A 82 -14.68 -0.41 8.67
C ALA A 82 -13.85 0.32 7.60
N ALA A 83 -14.35 0.34 6.36
CA ALA A 83 -13.80 1.13 5.27
C ALA A 83 -14.58 2.44 5.08
N ILE A 84 -13.90 3.45 4.52
CA ILE A 84 -14.57 4.67 4.09
C ILE A 84 -15.42 4.34 2.85
N ASP A 85 -16.73 4.60 2.91
CA ASP A 85 -17.60 4.62 1.75
C ASP A 85 -17.71 6.03 1.16
N ARG A 86 -17.89 7.03 2.04
CA ARG A 86 -18.00 8.44 1.65
C ARG A 86 -17.29 9.36 2.64
N LEU A 87 -16.78 10.48 2.14
CA LEU A 87 -16.27 11.62 2.92
C LEU A 87 -17.03 12.87 2.54
N ASP A 88 -17.64 13.54 3.52
CA ASP A 88 -18.13 14.91 3.40
C ASP A 88 -17.22 15.84 4.21
N PRO A 89 -16.23 16.48 3.58
CA PRO A 89 -15.27 17.29 4.30
C PRO A 89 -15.84 18.67 4.73
N ASP A 90 -16.91 19.14 4.11
CA ASP A 90 -17.60 20.37 4.48
C ASP A 90 -18.37 20.17 5.79
N ARG A 91 -19.00 18.99 5.96
CA ARG A 91 -19.73 18.58 7.18
C ARG A 91 -18.82 17.88 8.22
N GLN A 92 -17.56 17.68 7.89
CA GLN A 92 -16.57 16.99 8.71
C GLN A 92 -17.05 15.60 9.17
N CYS A 93 -17.51 14.78 8.25
CA CYS A 93 -17.95 13.43 8.55
C CYS A 93 -17.49 12.40 7.48
N LEU A 94 -17.34 11.17 7.97
CA LEU A 94 -17.12 9.96 7.20
C LEU A 94 -18.36 9.10 7.28
N GLU A 95 -18.84 8.61 6.15
CA GLU A 95 -19.79 7.49 6.10
C GLU A 95 -18.97 6.22 5.86
N LEU A 96 -19.17 5.23 6.71
CA LEU A 96 -18.46 3.96 6.68
C LEU A 96 -19.30 2.89 5.97
N ASP A 97 -18.65 1.87 5.44
CA ASP A 97 -19.31 0.73 4.81
C ASP A 97 -20.18 -0.10 5.79
N SER A 98 -19.98 0.09 7.09
CA SER A 98 -20.85 -0.41 8.16
C SER A 98 -22.18 0.34 8.28
N GLY A 99 -22.36 1.48 7.60
CA GLY A 99 -23.49 2.40 7.76
C GLY A 99 -23.31 3.42 8.90
N GLU A 100 -22.24 3.33 9.68
CA GLU A 100 -21.94 4.32 10.73
C GLU A 100 -21.49 5.63 10.11
N THR A 101 -21.96 6.78 10.66
CA THR A 101 -21.43 8.10 10.34
C THR A 101 -20.53 8.57 11.50
N LEU A 102 -19.29 8.89 11.17
CA LEU A 102 -18.27 9.32 12.13
C LEU A 102 -17.90 10.78 11.87
N HIS A 103 -18.22 11.67 12.82
CA HIS A 103 -17.81 13.07 12.79
C HIS A 103 -16.40 13.24 13.32
N TYR A 104 -15.67 14.25 12.82
CA TYR A 104 -14.31 14.57 13.22
C TYR A 104 -14.07 16.09 13.33
N ASP A 105 -13.14 16.49 14.19
CA ASP A 105 -12.56 17.83 14.17
C ASP A 105 -11.35 17.88 13.26
N PHE A 106 -10.53 16.81 13.29
CA PHE A 106 -9.42 16.61 12.36
C PHE A 106 -9.43 15.18 11.81
N LEU A 107 -9.12 15.08 10.53
CA LEU A 107 -9.03 13.81 9.81
C LEU A 107 -7.65 13.65 9.20
N SER A 108 -7.04 12.47 9.36
CA SER A 108 -5.86 12.08 8.61
C SER A 108 -6.15 10.85 7.76
N LEU A 109 -5.83 10.91 6.47
CA LEU A 109 -5.99 9.83 5.50
C LEU A 109 -4.65 9.14 5.25
N ASN A 110 -4.58 7.84 5.51
CA ASN A 110 -3.44 6.98 5.16
C ASN A 110 -3.96 5.63 4.64
N THR A 111 -4.92 5.71 3.73
CA THR A 111 -5.62 4.57 3.14
C THR A 111 -4.81 3.83 2.07
N GLY A 112 -3.64 4.36 1.71
CA GLY A 112 -2.79 3.78 0.68
C GLY A 112 -3.33 3.95 -0.73
N SER A 113 -3.02 3.00 -1.60
CA SER A 113 -3.50 2.91 -2.97
C SER A 113 -3.88 1.48 -3.31
N THR A 114 -4.65 1.30 -4.37
CA THR A 114 -5.06 -0.01 -4.88
C THR A 114 -4.43 -0.28 -6.26
N LEU A 115 -4.48 -1.52 -6.70
CA LEU A 115 -4.22 -1.95 -8.07
C LEU A 115 -5.46 -2.65 -8.60
N VAL A 116 -5.79 -2.38 -9.85
CA VAL A 116 -6.84 -3.13 -10.56
C VAL A 116 -6.13 -4.03 -11.56
N PRO A 117 -6.01 -5.33 -11.25
CA PRO A 117 -5.44 -6.27 -12.20
C PRO A 117 -6.36 -6.41 -13.42
N PRO A 118 -5.81 -6.79 -14.57
CA PRO A 118 -6.62 -7.06 -15.74
C PRO A 118 -7.48 -8.31 -15.54
N VAL A 119 -8.56 -8.38 -16.30
CA VAL A 119 -9.30 -9.63 -16.45
C VAL A 119 -8.46 -10.57 -17.32
N CYS A 120 -8.12 -11.73 -16.78
CA CYS A 120 -7.36 -12.78 -17.45
C CYS A 120 -8.23 -14.02 -17.69
N ASP A 121 -7.71 -14.96 -18.48
CA ASP A 121 -8.29 -16.29 -18.58
C ASP A 121 -8.37 -16.94 -17.18
N PRO A 122 -9.45 -17.67 -16.83
CA PRO A 122 -9.60 -18.33 -15.54
C PRO A 122 -8.47 -19.31 -15.18
N SER A 123 -7.72 -19.83 -16.16
CA SER A 123 -6.55 -20.68 -15.93
C SER A 123 -5.33 -19.92 -15.40
N VAL A 124 -5.29 -18.58 -15.54
CA VAL A 124 -4.20 -17.74 -15.08
C VAL A 124 -4.39 -17.36 -13.62
N THR A 125 -3.44 -17.71 -12.78
CA THR A 125 -3.41 -17.20 -11.40
C THR A 125 -2.92 -15.75 -11.41
N VAL A 126 -3.73 -14.82 -10.90
CA VAL A 126 -3.36 -13.39 -10.84
C VAL A 126 -3.06 -13.01 -9.39
N LEU A 127 -1.84 -12.54 -9.12
CA LEU A 127 -1.43 -11.98 -7.85
C LEU A 127 -1.22 -10.46 -8.00
N SER A 128 -2.15 -9.67 -7.48
CA SER A 128 -2.00 -8.23 -7.41
C SER A 128 -1.18 -7.86 -6.17
N MET A 129 -0.17 -7.01 -6.35
CA MET A 129 0.68 -6.56 -5.23
C MET A 129 -0.06 -5.64 -4.25
N ARG A 130 -1.30 -5.26 -4.54
CA ARG A 130 -2.19 -4.47 -3.67
C ARG A 130 -3.66 -4.83 -3.94
N PRO A 131 -4.52 -4.82 -2.91
CA PRO A 131 -4.20 -4.71 -1.49
C PRO A 131 -3.46 -5.95 -0.96
N LEU A 132 -2.61 -5.76 0.07
CA LEU A 132 -1.76 -6.83 0.59
C LEU A 132 -2.54 -8.00 1.23
N SER A 133 -3.77 -7.76 1.70
CA SER A 133 -4.66 -8.82 2.20
C SER A 133 -5.05 -9.82 1.11
N GLN A 134 -5.38 -9.33 -0.08
CA GLN A 134 -5.70 -10.18 -1.24
C GLN A 134 -4.46 -10.89 -1.78
N LEU A 135 -3.29 -10.21 -1.76
CA LEU A 135 -2.02 -10.84 -2.13
C LEU A 135 -1.74 -12.05 -1.23
N LYS A 136 -1.94 -11.92 0.09
CA LYS A 136 -1.73 -13.04 1.02
C LYS A 136 -2.58 -14.25 0.66
N THR A 137 -3.88 -14.05 0.54
CA THR A 137 -4.81 -15.14 0.22
C THR A 137 -4.46 -15.83 -1.10
N GLY A 138 -4.22 -15.03 -2.15
CA GLY A 138 -3.86 -15.58 -3.47
C GLY A 138 -2.49 -16.28 -3.46
N TYR A 139 -1.53 -15.78 -2.69
CA TYR A 139 -0.21 -16.38 -2.59
C TYR A 139 -0.23 -17.71 -1.81
N ASP A 140 -0.96 -17.80 -0.71
CA ASP A 140 -1.13 -19.05 0.04
C ASP A 140 -1.76 -20.13 -0.85
N GLN A 141 -2.85 -19.79 -1.56
CA GLN A 141 -3.50 -20.71 -2.52
C GLN A 141 -2.57 -21.13 -3.67
N LEU A 142 -1.70 -20.23 -4.14
CA LEU A 142 -0.69 -20.57 -5.13
C LEU A 142 0.28 -21.62 -4.57
N LEU A 143 0.82 -21.41 -3.36
CA LEU A 143 1.79 -22.31 -2.75
C LEU A 143 1.18 -23.69 -2.44
N GLU A 144 -0.05 -23.75 -1.95
CA GLU A 144 -0.77 -24.99 -1.71
C GLU A 144 -0.92 -25.80 -3.02
N ARG A 145 -1.40 -25.17 -4.07
CA ARG A 145 -1.52 -25.83 -5.40
C ARG A 145 -0.17 -26.23 -5.98
N TRP A 146 0.86 -25.43 -5.78
CA TRP A 146 2.21 -25.71 -6.24
C TRP A 146 2.79 -26.97 -5.58
N GLN A 147 2.54 -27.15 -4.28
CA GLN A 147 2.98 -28.31 -3.51
C GLN A 147 2.13 -29.56 -3.79
N ALA A 148 0.80 -29.40 -3.91
CA ALA A 148 -0.10 -30.51 -4.17
C ALA A 148 0.16 -31.22 -5.52
N GLY A 149 0.65 -30.52 -6.52
CA GLY A 149 1.04 -31.08 -7.83
C GLY A 149 2.39 -31.83 -7.84
N ALA A 150 3.01 -32.08 -6.67
CA ALA A 150 4.26 -32.81 -6.59
C ALA A 150 4.08 -34.28 -6.93
N GLY A 151 4.83 -34.77 -7.91
CA GLY A 151 4.87 -36.20 -8.27
C GLY A 151 3.75 -36.71 -9.18
N THR A 152 2.88 -35.84 -9.71
CA THR A 152 1.77 -36.25 -10.59
C THR A 152 2.08 -36.15 -12.08
N ASP A 153 3.10 -35.41 -12.50
CA ASP A 153 3.46 -35.23 -13.90
C ASP A 153 4.71 -36.04 -14.25
N ALA A 154 4.63 -36.91 -15.25
CA ALA A 154 5.78 -37.69 -15.76
C ALA A 154 6.82 -36.80 -16.41
N GLU A 155 6.40 -35.71 -17.10
CA GLU A 155 7.25 -34.63 -17.63
C GLU A 155 6.57 -33.27 -17.31
N PRO A 156 6.98 -32.56 -16.25
CA PRO A 156 6.34 -31.31 -15.88
C PRO A 156 6.63 -30.20 -16.89
N ARG A 157 5.61 -29.68 -17.55
CA ARG A 157 5.77 -28.50 -18.41
C ARG A 157 6.26 -27.30 -17.60
N PRO A 158 7.09 -26.43 -18.20
CA PRO A 158 7.53 -25.20 -17.55
C PRO A 158 6.34 -24.33 -17.14
N VAL A 159 6.37 -23.80 -15.92
CA VAL A 159 5.41 -22.79 -15.46
C VAL A 159 5.90 -21.40 -15.86
N ARG A 160 5.04 -20.64 -16.52
CA ARG A 160 5.35 -19.31 -17.05
C ARG A 160 4.85 -18.24 -16.08
N VAL A 161 5.80 -17.51 -15.52
CA VAL A 161 5.56 -16.39 -14.61
C VAL A 161 5.77 -15.07 -15.35
N LEU A 162 4.75 -14.25 -15.44
CA LEU A 162 4.82 -12.91 -16.00
C LEU A 162 4.63 -11.87 -14.90
N ALA A 163 5.61 -10.99 -14.71
CA ALA A 163 5.49 -9.83 -13.85
C ALA A 163 5.28 -8.57 -14.72
N VAL A 164 4.30 -7.75 -14.35
CA VAL A 164 4.02 -6.48 -15.03
C VAL A 164 4.22 -5.32 -14.07
N GLY A 165 5.20 -4.48 -14.38
CA GLY A 165 5.60 -3.31 -13.59
C GLY A 165 7.08 -3.29 -13.26
N GLY A 166 7.83 -2.34 -13.82
CA GLY A 166 9.29 -2.21 -13.63
C GLY A 166 9.72 -1.45 -12.38
N GLY A 167 8.81 -1.11 -11.46
CA GLY A 167 9.14 -0.52 -10.17
C GLY A 167 9.71 -1.54 -9.17
N ALA A 168 10.07 -1.08 -7.96
CA ALA A 168 10.61 -1.95 -6.90
C ALA A 168 9.70 -3.15 -6.61
N ALA A 169 8.40 -2.93 -6.45
CA ALA A 169 7.46 -4.00 -6.17
C ALA A 169 7.46 -5.12 -7.24
N GLY A 170 7.53 -4.77 -8.53
CA GLY A 170 7.56 -5.78 -9.60
C GLY A 170 8.89 -6.53 -9.66
N VAL A 171 10.01 -5.81 -9.55
CA VAL A 171 11.35 -6.40 -9.57
C VAL A 171 11.55 -7.35 -8.39
N GLU A 172 11.24 -6.88 -7.18
CA GLU A 172 11.44 -7.66 -5.95
C GLU A 172 10.47 -8.84 -5.87
N SER A 173 9.20 -8.65 -6.27
CA SER A 173 8.21 -9.74 -6.22
C SER A 173 8.53 -10.86 -7.21
N VAL A 174 8.95 -10.55 -8.44
CA VAL A 174 9.29 -11.62 -9.42
C VAL A 174 10.50 -12.40 -8.96
N LEU A 175 11.54 -11.73 -8.46
CA LEU A 175 12.71 -12.40 -7.89
C LEU A 175 12.35 -13.32 -6.72
N ALA A 176 11.55 -12.81 -5.78
CA ALA A 176 11.13 -13.53 -4.60
C ALA A 176 10.27 -14.76 -4.94
N VAL A 177 9.23 -14.57 -5.77
CA VAL A 177 8.31 -15.65 -6.14
C VAL A 177 9.00 -16.72 -6.98
N VAL A 178 9.81 -16.34 -7.98
CA VAL A 178 10.54 -17.31 -8.81
C VAL A 178 11.50 -18.13 -7.97
N ASN A 179 12.25 -17.49 -7.06
CA ASN A 179 13.14 -18.19 -6.14
C ASN A 179 12.35 -19.17 -5.25
N ARG A 180 11.23 -18.73 -4.68
CA ARG A 180 10.39 -19.57 -3.82
C ARG A 180 9.83 -20.78 -4.54
N LEU A 181 9.29 -20.60 -5.74
CA LEU A 181 8.74 -21.70 -6.54
C LEU A 181 9.80 -22.73 -6.89
N ARG A 182 11.00 -22.30 -7.31
CA ARG A 182 12.14 -23.20 -7.62
C ARG A 182 12.66 -23.92 -6.38
N THR A 183 12.70 -23.25 -5.23
CA THR A 183 13.12 -23.90 -3.97
C THR A 183 12.13 -24.97 -3.53
N LEU A 184 10.83 -24.72 -3.67
CA LEU A 184 9.79 -25.68 -3.29
C LEU A 184 9.66 -26.86 -4.24
N ARG A 185 9.89 -26.65 -5.54
CA ARG A 185 9.79 -27.67 -6.59
C ARG A 185 10.97 -27.52 -7.57
N PRO A 186 12.18 -28.03 -7.19
CA PRO A 186 13.35 -28.01 -8.08
C PRO A 186 13.17 -28.86 -9.35
N ASP A 187 12.28 -29.85 -9.29
CA ASP A 187 11.89 -30.74 -10.38
C ASP A 187 11.06 -30.03 -11.47
N ARG A 188 10.43 -28.91 -11.16
CA ARG A 188 9.52 -28.22 -12.08
C ARG A 188 10.15 -26.94 -12.62
N PRO A 189 10.40 -26.85 -13.96
CA PRO A 189 10.99 -25.66 -14.55
C PRO A 189 10.09 -24.42 -14.40
N VAL A 190 10.69 -23.27 -14.07
CA VAL A 190 10.01 -21.97 -14.00
C VAL A 190 10.65 -21.02 -15.00
N GLN A 191 9.88 -20.60 -15.99
CA GLN A 191 10.23 -19.54 -16.94
C GLN A 191 9.64 -18.23 -16.46
N ALA A 192 10.43 -17.18 -16.40
CA ALA A 192 9.95 -15.89 -15.84
C ALA A 192 10.31 -14.72 -16.76
N GLU A 193 9.38 -13.78 -16.84
CA GLU A 193 9.54 -12.54 -17.59
C GLU A 193 9.03 -11.36 -16.76
N LEU A 194 9.74 -10.22 -16.83
CA LEU A 194 9.30 -8.93 -16.31
C LEU A 194 9.05 -7.96 -17.47
N GLN A 195 7.82 -7.47 -17.58
CA GLN A 195 7.45 -6.44 -18.56
C GLN A 195 7.30 -5.07 -17.89
N THR A 196 7.83 -4.04 -18.56
CA THR A 196 7.63 -2.66 -18.14
C THR A 196 7.41 -1.72 -19.32
N ARG A 197 6.45 -0.78 -19.16
CA ARG A 197 6.18 0.26 -20.14
C ARG A 197 7.36 1.22 -20.33
N GLY A 198 8.11 1.46 -19.24
CA GLY A 198 9.24 2.36 -19.25
C GLY A 198 10.47 1.78 -19.96
N PRO A 199 11.45 2.62 -20.31
CA PRO A 199 12.68 2.20 -20.98
C PRO A 199 13.64 1.44 -20.07
N THR A 200 13.36 1.38 -18.76
CA THR A 200 14.23 0.71 -17.77
C THR A 200 13.41 0.21 -16.58
N VAL A 201 13.97 -0.74 -15.84
CA VAL A 201 13.51 -1.07 -14.49
C VAL A 201 13.96 -0.02 -13.49
N LEU A 202 13.27 0.06 -12.35
CA LEU A 202 13.54 1.00 -11.25
C LEU A 202 13.69 2.46 -11.73
N PRO A 203 12.68 3.02 -12.45
CA PRO A 203 12.73 4.41 -12.88
C PRO A 203 12.86 5.32 -11.64
N GLY A 204 13.70 6.35 -11.74
CA GLY A 204 13.98 7.29 -10.62
C GLY A 204 15.04 6.80 -9.62
N TYR A 205 15.50 5.55 -9.69
CA TYR A 205 16.58 5.05 -8.86
C TYR A 205 17.96 5.35 -9.47
N PRO A 206 19.03 5.43 -8.65
CA PRO A 206 20.41 5.62 -9.13
C PRO A 206 20.80 4.53 -10.15
N SER A 207 21.66 4.89 -11.11
CA SER A 207 22.11 3.97 -12.17
C SER A 207 22.78 2.70 -11.63
N GLY A 208 23.48 2.79 -10.49
CA GLY A 208 24.06 1.64 -9.78
C GLY A 208 23.01 0.65 -9.32
N ALA A 209 21.94 1.13 -8.68
CA ALA A 209 20.84 0.28 -8.23
C ALA A 209 20.12 -0.41 -9.40
N ARG A 210 19.89 0.33 -10.50
CA ARG A 210 19.31 -0.24 -11.73
C ARG A 210 20.17 -1.34 -12.33
N ARG A 211 21.50 -1.15 -12.39
CA ARG A 211 22.42 -2.19 -12.88
C ARG A 211 22.43 -3.43 -11.99
N LEU A 212 22.40 -3.25 -10.65
CA LEU A 212 22.33 -4.38 -9.73
C LEU A 212 21.03 -5.16 -9.89
N ALA A 213 19.91 -4.48 -10.02
CA ALA A 213 18.60 -5.11 -10.24
C ALA A 213 18.57 -5.89 -11.55
N LEU A 214 19.09 -5.33 -12.65
CA LEU A 214 19.17 -6.05 -13.94
C LEU A 214 20.07 -7.29 -13.84
N ARG A 215 21.21 -7.20 -13.14
CA ARG A 215 22.08 -8.37 -12.90
C ARG A 215 21.36 -9.45 -12.09
N ALA A 216 20.66 -9.06 -11.04
CA ALA A 216 19.90 -10.01 -10.21
C ALA A 216 18.81 -10.71 -11.01
N LEU A 217 18.06 -9.97 -11.84
CA LEU A 217 17.05 -10.54 -12.75
C LEU A 217 17.68 -11.52 -13.74
N GLN A 218 18.80 -11.14 -14.36
CA GLN A 218 19.53 -12.00 -15.28
C GLN A 218 20.05 -13.28 -14.61
N GLN A 219 20.66 -13.16 -13.41
CA GLN A 219 21.14 -14.31 -12.64
C GLN A 219 20.01 -15.24 -12.21
N ALA A 220 18.82 -14.68 -11.92
CA ALA A 220 17.63 -15.45 -11.63
C ALA A 220 16.95 -16.03 -12.90
N GLY A 221 17.49 -15.79 -14.10
CA GLY A 221 16.91 -16.26 -15.36
C GLY A 221 15.55 -15.61 -15.66
N VAL A 222 15.34 -14.36 -15.21
CA VAL A 222 14.13 -13.57 -15.50
C VAL A 222 14.41 -12.71 -16.75
N ALA A 223 13.69 -12.96 -17.84
CA ALA A 223 13.76 -12.12 -19.03
C ALA A 223 13.16 -10.73 -18.74
N VAL A 224 13.78 -9.67 -19.26
CA VAL A 224 13.29 -8.29 -19.04
C VAL A 224 12.89 -7.67 -20.38
N ARG A 225 11.62 -7.27 -20.50
CA ARG A 225 11.09 -6.50 -21.65
C ARG A 225 10.76 -5.08 -21.23
N THR A 226 11.53 -4.13 -21.69
CA THR A 226 11.30 -2.70 -21.52
C THR A 226 10.52 -2.12 -22.72
N GLY A 227 9.94 -0.93 -22.57
CA GLY A 227 9.16 -0.26 -23.62
C GLY A 227 7.87 -1.00 -24.01
N THR A 228 7.47 -2.01 -23.25
CA THR A 228 6.34 -2.87 -23.58
C THR A 228 5.17 -2.59 -22.63
N ARG A 229 4.07 -2.06 -23.19
CA ARG A 229 2.82 -1.91 -22.46
C ARG A 229 2.07 -3.24 -22.47
N TRP A 230 1.67 -3.70 -21.30
CA TRP A 230 0.73 -4.82 -21.21
C TRP A 230 -0.65 -4.38 -21.73
N THR A 231 -1.27 -5.19 -22.60
CA THR A 231 -2.64 -4.99 -23.09
C THR A 231 -3.37 -6.33 -23.11
N THR A 232 -4.67 -6.31 -22.85
CA THR A 232 -5.51 -7.51 -22.93
C THR A 232 -5.43 -8.11 -24.34
N GLY A 233 -5.14 -9.40 -24.45
CA GLY A 233 -5.01 -10.10 -25.73
C GLY A 233 -3.62 -10.06 -26.38
N SER A 234 -2.68 -9.22 -25.93
CA SER A 234 -1.29 -9.20 -26.42
C SER A 234 -0.27 -9.72 -25.40
N ALA A 235 -0.73 -10.09 -24.20
CA ALA A 235 0.15 -10.67 -23.19
C ALA A 235 0.63 -12.06 -23.64
N PRO A 236 1.91 -12.39 -23.43
CA PRO A 236 2.37 -13.76 -23.62
C PRO A 236 1.56 -14.68 -22.69
N ALA A 237 1.28 -15.89 -23.19
CA ALA A 237 0.60 -16.89 -22.38
C ALA A 237 1.39 -17.12 -21.07
N CYS A 238 0.76 -16.94 -19.92
CA CYS A 238 1.36 -17.19 -18.61
C CYS A 238 0.42 -18.01 -17.73
N ASP A 239 0.98 -18.68 -16.76
CA ASP A 239 0.24 -19.46 -15.76
C ASP A 239 0.07 -18.65 -14.46
N LEU A 240 1.01 -17.73 -14.22
CA LEU A 240 1.02 -16.81 -13.07
C LEU A 240 1.32 -15.38 -13.52
N LEU A 241 0.43 -14.46 -13.23
CA LEU A 241 0.60 -13.03 -13.45
C LEU A 241 0.83 -12.30 -12.12
N LEU A 242 1.99 -11.67 -11.98
CA LEU A 242 2.32 -10.78 -10.87
C LEU A 242 2.02 -9.34 -11.31
N TRP A 243 0.94 -8.74 -10.77
CA TRP A 243 0.49 -7.41 -11.17
C TRP A 243 0.99 -6.33 -10.21
N ALA A 244 1.99 -5.55 -10.64
CA ALA A 244 2.63 -4.49 -9.87
C ALA A 244 2.57 -3.12 -10.56
N ALA A 245 1.65 -2.94 -11.52
CA ALA A 245 1.55 -1.72 -12.33
C ALA A 245 0.23 -0.99 -12.12
N GLY A 246 0.25 0.34 -12.27
CA GLY A 246 -0.96 1.16 -12.32
C GLY A 246 -1.62 1.41 -10.97
N ALA A 247 -0.84 1.92 -9.98
CA ALA A 247 -1.41 2.36 -8.71
C ALA A 247 -2.57 3.34 -8.92
N GLN A 248 -3.71 3.09 -8.28
CA GLN A 248 -4.93 3.89 -8.36
C GLN A 248 -5.37 4.34 -6.97
N ALA A 249 -6.02 5.49 -6.90
CA ALA A 249 -6.73 5.89 -5.69
C ALA A 249 -7.97 4.98 -5.48
N HIS A 250 -8.42 4.88 -4.23
CA HIS A 250 -9.63 4.12 -3.91
C HIS A 250 -10.88 4.69 -4.61
N ALA A 251 -11.89 3.86 -4.81
CA ALA A 251 -13.11 4.24 -5.53
C ALA A 251 -13.78 5.49 -4.93
N TRP A 252 -13.86 5.58 -3.59
CA TRP A 252 -14.45 6.73 -2.91
C TRP A 252 -13.70 8.05 -3.20
N GLN A 253 -12.37 8.03 -3.36
CA GLN A 253 -11.58 9.20 -3.73
C GLN A 253 -11.81 9.63 -5.19
N ARG A 254 -11.98 8.68 -6.10
CA ARG A 254 -12.19 8.94 -7.54
C ARG A 254 -13.62 9.41 -7.88
N THR A 255 -14.59 9.06 -7.03
CA THR A 255 -16.01 9.35 -7.27
C THR A 255 -16.38 10.68 -6.59
N PRO A 256 -16.71 11.75 -7.36
CA PRO A 256 -17.04 13.06 -6.79
C PRO A 256 -18.15 13.01 -5.73
N GLN A 257 -19.19 12.22 -5.96
CA GLN A 257 -20.33 12.06 -5.04
C GLN A 257 -19.93 11.40 -3.70
N ARG A 258 -18.78 10.68 -3.68
CA ARG A 258 -18.30 9.99 -2.47
C ARG A 258 -17.21 10.77 -1.73
N ARG A 259 -16.45 11.62 -2.40
CA ARG A 259 -15.39 12.42 -1.76
C ARG A 259 -15.80 13.85 -1.41
N GLY A 260 -17.01 14.26 -1.79
CA GLY A 260 -17.43 15.63 -1.65
C GLY A 260 -16.52 16.61 -2.40
N ARG A 261 -16.22 17.76 -1.81
CA ARG A 261 -15.40 18.83 -2.39
C ARG A 261 -13.90 18.67 -2.10
N LEU A 262 -13.44 17.52 -1.59
CA LEU A 262 -12.03 17.27 -1.36
C LEU A 262 -11.24 17.35 -2.68
N ALA A 263 -10.21 18.20 -2.72
CA ALA A 263 -9.35 18.35 -3.89
C ALA A 263 -8.48 17.09 -4.10
N VAL A 264 -8.53 16.55 -5.32
CA VAL A 264 -7.75 15.39 -5.72
C VAL A 264 -7.06 15.63 -7.06
N SER A 265 -5.98 14.87 -7.32
CA SER A 265 -5.36 14.83 -8.64
C SER A 265 -6.28 14.17 -9.69
N PRO A 266 -5.95 14.25 -10.99
CA PRO A 266 -6.72 13.53 -12.03
C PRO A 266 -6.85 12.02 -11.76
N GLU A 267 -5.87 11.41 -11.09
CA GLU A 267 -5.86 9.99 -10.70
C GLU A 267 -6.65 9.71 -9.41
N GLY A 268 -7.19 10.76 -8.74
CA GLY A 268 -8.01 10.64 -7.54
C GLY A 268 -7.24 10.69 -6.21
N PHE A 269 -5.93 10.95 -6.21
CA PHE A 269 -5.15 11.09 -4.97
C PHE A 269 -5.34 12.47 -4.34
N VAL A 270 -5.44 12.53 -3.01
CA VAL A 270 -5.70 13.77 -2.27
C VAL A 270 -4.56 14.77 -2.45
N GLN A 271 -4.87 15.96 -2.97
CA GLN A 271 -3.87 17.03 -3.12
C GLN A 271 -3.52 17.64 -1.76
N ILE A 272 -2.22 17.69 -1.46
CA ILE A 272 -1.70 18.19 -0.19
C ILE A 272 -0.69 19.32 -0.37
N ASP A 273 -0.65 20.19 0.64
CA ASP A 273 0.33 21.27 0.77
C ASP A 273 1.66 20.79 1.37
N GLY A 274 2.59 21.73 1.58
CA GLY A 274 3.89 21.47 2.18
C GLY A 274 3.85 20.92 3.60
N CYS A 275 2.71 20.99 4.29
CA CYS A 275 2.52 20.52 5.65
C CYS A 275 1.69 19.22 5.73
N LEU A 276 1.53 18.49 4.62
CA LEU A 276 0.74 17.26 4.50
C LEU A 276 -0.77 17.48 4.65
N ARG A 277 -1.24 18.73 4.60
CA ARG A 277 -2.63 19.13 4.76
C ARG A 277 -3.31 19.25 3.40
N SER A 278 -4.58 18.88 3.29
CA SER A 278 -5.36 19.05 2.07
C SER A 278 -5.39 20.53 1.65
N VAL A 279 -5.18 20.78 0.35
CA VAL A 279 -5.23 22.13 -0.22
C VAL A 279 -6.63 22.73 -0.24
N SER A 280 -7.68 21.93 -0.06
CA SER A 280 -9.09 22.37 -0.07
C SER A 280 -9.72 22.43 1.33
N HIS A 281 -9.25 21.62 2.28
CA HIS A 281 -9.88 21.49 3.61
C HIS A 281 -8.82 21.46 4.71
N PRO A 282 -8.68 22.53 5.52
CA PRO A 282 -7.58 22.67 6.47
C PRO A 282 -7.60 21.70 7.63
N ARG A 283 -8.73 21.01 7.87
CA ARG A 283 -8.88 19.98 8.90
C ARG A 283 -8.63 18.56 8.41
N VAL A 284 -8.26 18.41 7.12
CA VAL A 284 -7.97 17.11 6.49
C VAL A 284 -6.49 17.03 6.13
N PHE A 285 -5.82 15.98 6.59
CA PHE A 285 -4.46 15.62 6.24
C PHE A 285 -4.47 14.35 5.37
N ALA A 286 -3.47 14.19 4.51
CA ALA A 286 -3.29 12.94 3.78
C ALA A 286 -1.80 12.62 3.60
N VAL A 287 -1.44 11.34 3.76
CA VAL A 287 -0.04 10.87 3.74
C VAL A 287 0.09 9.52 3.04
N GLY A 288 1.31 9.24 2.60
CA GLY A 288 1.61 8.00 1.88
C GLY A 288 0.95 7.95 0.50
N ASP A 289 0.60 6.75 0.06
CA ASP A 289 0.18 6.53 -1.33
C ASP A 289 -1.16 7.18 -1.70
N CYS A 290 -2.04 7.46 -0.73
CA CYS A 290 -3.32 8.13 -1.01
C CYS A 290 -3.18 9.64 -1.25
N ALA A 291 -2.01 10.22 -0.92
CA ALA A 291 -1.73 11.64 -1.08
C ALA A 291 -1.04 11.95 -2.43
N HIS A 292 -1.29 13.16 -2.96
CA HIS A 292 -0.62 13.74 -4.12
C HIS A 292 0.15 14.99 -3.69
N TRP A 293 1.45 14.87 -3.64
CA TRP A 293 2.36 15.98 -3.40
C TRP A 293 2.49 16.84 -4.66
N HIS A 294 2.68 18.16 -4.52
CA HIS A 294 2.81 19.09 -5.66
C HIS A 294 3.93 18.68 -6.66
N GLN A 295 4.99 18.04 -6.18
CA GLN A 295 5.95 17.32 -7.02
C GLN A 295 5.68 15.82 -6.86
N PRO A 296 5.24 15.10 -7.90
CA PRO A 296 4.82 13.71 -7.77
C PRO A 296 5.90 12.83 -7.15
N LEU A 297 5.59 12.22 -6.01
CA LEU A 297 6.46 11.24 -5.35
C LEU A 297 6.07 9.82 -5.79
N PRO A 298 7.05 8.91 -5.90
CA PRO A 298 6.75 7.50 -6.12
C PRO A 298 5.82 6.95 -5.02
N LYS A 299 4.88 6.08 -5.40
CA LYS A 299 4.00 5.39 -4.45
C LYS A 299 4.78 4.27 -3.76
N ALA A 300 5.52 4.61 -2.70
CA ALA A 300 6.39 3.71 -1.97
C ALA A 300 6.28 3.91 -0.46
N GLY A 301 6.26 2.82 0.30
CA GLY A 301 6.06 2.82 1.76
C GLY A 301 7.04 3.71 2.54
N VAL A 302 8.27 3.88 2.04
CA VAL A 302 9.28 4.73 2.67
C VAL A 302 8.82 6.18 2.85
N TYR A 303 8.05 6.72 1.91
CA TYR A 303 7.50 8.08 2.06
C TYR A 303 6.46 8.13 3.17
N ALA A 304 5.56 7.15 3.27
CA ALA A 304 4.59 7.06 4.35
C ALA A 304 5.28 6.98 5.73
N VAL A 305 6.33 6.14 5.85
CA VAL A 305 7.11 6.04 7.09
C VAL A 305 7.72 7.38 7.48
N ARG A 306 8.31 8.11 6.52
CA ARG A 306 8.97 9.40 6.77
C ARG A 306 8.00 10.56 6.99
N MET A 307 6.80 10.48 6.43
CA MET A 307 5.72 11.44 6.69
C MET A 307 5.18 11.31 8.12
N GLY A 308 5.24 10.12 8.74
CA GLY A 308 4.64 9.84 10.05
C GLY A 308 5.00 10.83 11.16
N PRO A 309 6.29 11.08 11.45
CA PRO A 309 6.70 12.05 12.48
C PRO A 309 6.22 13.47 12.19
N VAL A 310 6.30 13.93 10.93
CA VAL A 310 5.83 15.27 10.53
C VAL A 310 4.31 15.36 10.62
N LEU A 311 3.60 14.29 10.25
CA LEU A 311 2.15 14.20 10.41
C LEU A 311 1.76 14.35 11.87
N LEU A 312 2.41 13.61 12.78
CA LEU A 312 2.14 13.71 14.21
C LEU A 312 2.34 15.15 14.72
N ASP A 313 3.48 15.79 14.38
CA ASP A 313 3.74 17.17 14.76
C ASP A 313 2.63 18.11 14.28
N ASN A 314 2.18 17.94 13.03
CA ASN A 314 1.16 18.79 12.42
C ASN A 314 -0.26 18.53 12.96
N LEU A 315 -0.59 17.29 13.31
CA LEU A 315 -1.86 16.96 13.98
C LEU A 315 -1.90 17.61 15.37
N LEU A 316 -0.81 17.50 16.14
CA LEU A 316 -0.71 18.14 17.47
C LEU A 316 -0.75 19.66 17.36
N ALA A 317 -0.03 20.25 16.41
CA ALA A 317 -0.03 21.69 16.16
C ALA A 317 -1.45 22.18 15.80
N SER A 318 -2.19 21.41 14.98
CA SER A 318 -3.56 21.76 14.60
C SER A 318 -4.53 21.71 15.80
N LEU A 319 -4.39 20.71 16.68
CA LEU A 319 -5.19 20.59 17.91
C LEU A 319 -4.90 21.74 18.89
N GLN A 320 -3.68 22.26 18.87
CA GLN A 320 -3.22 23.34 19.75
C GLN A 320 -3.32 24.75 19.11
N GLY A 321 -3.70 24.84 17.83
CA GLY A 321 -3.75 26.12 17.11
C GLY A 321 -2.37 26.75 16.86
N THR A 322 -1.28 25.95 16.78
CA THR A 322 0.08 26.40 16.57
C THR A 322 0.54 26.21 15.11
N ALA A 323 1.73 26.72 14.75
CA ALA A 323 2.26 26.65 13.40
C ALA A 323 2.59 25.23 12.96
N LEU A 324 2.27 24.91 11.69
CA LEU A 324 2.57 23.61 11.09
C LEU A 324 4.02 23.52 10.64
N ARG A 325 4.57 22.30 10.66
CA ARG A 325 5.90 21.95 10.18
C ARG A 325 5.84 21.50 8.72
N ALA A 326 6.73 22.05 7.89
CA ALA A 326 6.88 21.59 6.51
C ALA A 326 7.55 20.21 6.44
N TYR A 327 7.06 19.36 5.54
CA TYR A 327 7.68 18.10 5.16
C TYR A 327 8.67 18.31 4.03
N ALA A 328 9.88 17.79 4.18
CA ALA A 328 10.88 17.77 3.13
C ALA A 328 11.06 16.32 2.63
N PRO A 329 10.55 15.97 1.43
CA PRO A 329 10.70 14.64 0.91
C PRO A 329 12.14 14.31 0.56
N GLN A 330 12.51 13.04 0.79
CA GLN A 330 13.81 12.54 0.34
C GLN A 330 13.86 12.50 -1.18
N THR A 331 14.92 13.04 -1.76
CA THR A 331 15.15 13.07 -3.21
C THR A 331 16.13 11.98 -3.70
N ARG A 332 16.81 11.28 -2.78
CA ARG A 332 17.76 10.20 -3.08
C ARG A 332 17.44 8.96 -2.22
N PHE A 333 17.57 7.80 -2.82
CA PHE A 333 17.46 6.49 -2.17
C PHE A 333 18.81 5.83 -2.07
#